data_e4445f8d79c36ccf6e308445b195802c
#
_entry.id   e4445f8d79c36ccf6e308445b195802c
#
_cell.length_a   1.000
_cell.length_b   1.000
_cell.length_c   1.000
_cell.angle_alpha   90.00
_cell.angle_beta   90.00
_cell.angle_gamma   90.00
#
_symmetry.space_group_name_H-M   'P 1'
#
loop_
_entity.id
_entity.type
_entity.pdbx_description
1 polymer ?
#
loop_
_entity_poly.entity_id
_entity_poly.type
_entity_poly.pdbx_seq_one_letter_code
_entity_poly.pdbx_strand_id
1 'polypeptide(L)'
;QVISTKSFMKKLIIVRHSKSSWKDLSLTDFNRPLNGRGKLDGPLMADYLKRKINKIDYLHSSSSLRTFETSKYFINQNQFEKIEYDDSLYHCSSSSILKMIMNYSEDYQSAMIIAHNPGLTNLINSITNILLDNLPTTGIAEIIFDCAEWNNISLQNSNLIELKFPKQLK
;
A
#
# COMPACT_ATOMS: atom_id res chain seq x y z
N GLN A 1 2.13 -0.06 38.04
CA GLN A 1 2.59 -0.73 36.81
C GLN A 1 1.54 -0.50 35.75
N VAL A 2 1.84 0.35 34.76
CA VAL A 2 1.00 0.50 33.57
C VAL A 2 1.25 -0.76 32.72
N ILE A 3 0.30 -1.68 32.71
CA ILE A 3 0.29 -2.81 31.79
C ILE A 3 0.02 -2.18 30.41
N SER A 4 1.07 -2.05 29.60
CA SER A 4 0.92 -1.71 28.18
C SER A 4 0.14 -2.87 27.54
N THR A 5 -1.13 -2.63 27.27
CA THR A 5 -1.92 -3.56 26.45
C THR A 5 -1.35 -3.52 25.05
N LYS A 6 -0.53 -4.51 24.73
CA LYS A 6 -0.01 -4.72 23.37
C LYS A 6 -1.23 -4.82 22.45
N SER A 7 -1.34 -3.93 21.48
CA SER A 7 -2.41 -4.00 20.48
C SER A 7 -2.33 -5.33 19.77
N PHE A 8 -3.41 -6.12 19.81
CA PHE A 8 -3.50 -7.42 19.12
C PHE A 8 -3.97 -7.27 17.66
N MET A 9 -3.75 -6.10 17.06
CA MET A 9 -4.18 -5.83 15.68
C MET A 9 -3.01 -5.40 14.82
N LYS A 10 -2.99 -5.89 13.58
CA LYS A 10 -2.10 -5.42 12.50
C LYS A 10 -2.91 -4.61 11.49
N LYS A 11 -2.37 -3.47 11.07
CA LYS A 11 -2.97 -2.60 10.05
C LYS A 11 -2.13 -2.64 8.78
N LEU A 12 -2.78 -2.95 7.66
CA LEU A 12 -2.17 -2.94 6.33
C LEU A 12 -2.87 -1.92 5.45
N ILE A 13 -2.07 -1.05 4.84
CA ILE A 13 -2.53 -0.06 3.86
C ILE A 13 -1.92 -0.45 2.52
N ILE A 14 -2.76 -0.80 1.56
CA ILE A 14 -2.36 -1.19 0.20
C ILE A 14 -2.62 -0.02 -0.72
N VAL A 15 -1.59 0.40 -1.47
CA VAL A 15 -1.66 1.51 -2.41
C VAL A 15 -1.13 1.07 -3.77
N ARG A 16 -1.94 1.20 -4.82
CA ARG A 16 -1.43 1.07 -6.18
C ARG A 16 -0.74 2.37 -6.60
N HIS A 17 0.40 2.27 -7.28
CA HIS A 17 1.09 3.44 -7.83
C HIS A 17 0.15 4.38 -8.59
N SER A 18 0.46 5.67 -8.62
CA SER A 18 -0.26 6.69 -9.39
C SER A 18 -0.08 6.49 -10.90
N LYS A 19 -0.93 7.12 -11.71
CA LYS A 19 -0.95 6.91 -13.16
C LYS A 19 0.38 7.31 -13.80
N SER A 20 0.99 6.38 -14.51
CA SER A 20 2.26 6.56 -15.21
C SER A 20 2.10 7.02 -16.67
N SER A 21 3.17 7.60 -17.21
CA SER A 21 3.25 8.09 -18.57
C SER A 21 3.68 7.01 -19.57
N TRP A 22 3.12 7.09 -20.78
CA TRP A 22 3.53 6.34 -21.96
C TRP A 22 4.10 7.23 -23.05
N LYS A 23 4.38 8.53 -22.75
CA LYS A 23 4.80 9.49 -23.75
C LYS A 23 6.17 9.20 -24.34
N ASP A 24 7.10 8.70 -23.51
CA ASP A 24 8.46 8.37 -23.94
C ASP A 24 8.58 6.85 -24.08
N LEU A 25 8.54 6.39 -25.34
CA LEU A 25 8.64 4.97 -25.68
C LEU A 25 10.06 4.42 -25.59
N SER A 26 11.08 5.27 -25.40
CA SER A 26 12.47 4.84 -25.21
C SER A 26 12.73 4.33 -23.78
N LEU A 27 11.86 4.65 -22.83
CA LEU A 27 11.98 4.21 -21.45
C LEU A 27 11.55 2.76 -21.28
N THR A 28 12.27 2.02 -20.42
CA THR A 28 11.78 0.73 -19.94
C THR A 28 10.53 0.92 -19.08
N ASP A 29 9.70 -0.10 -18.95
CA ASP A 29 8.50 -0.05 -18.09
C ASP A 29 8.86 0.34 -16.64
N PHE A 30 9.98 -0.16 -16.12
CA PHE A 30 10.48 0.15 -14.78
C PHE A 30 10.75 1.65 -14.58
N ASN A 31 11.24 2.34 -15.60
CA ASN A 31 11.66 3.74 -15.57
C ASN A 31 10.58 4.73 -16.02
N ARG A 32 9.34 4.29 -16.25
CA ARG A 32 8.25 5.20 -16.62
C ARG A 32 7.84 6.09 -15.44
N PRO A 33 7.86 7.45 -15.64
CA PRO A 33 7.47 8.40 -14.62
C PRO A 33 5.94 8.52 -14.51
N LEU A 34 5.45 9.25 -13.53
CA LEU A 34 4.05 9.63 -13.43
C LEU A 34 3.66 10.58 -14.57
N ASN A 35 2.41 10.44 -15.04
CA ASN A 35 1.81 11.43 -15.95
C ASN A 35 1.11 12.55 -15.17
N GLY A 36 0.51 13.52 -15.89
CA GLY A 36 -0.19 14.65 -15.27
C GLY A 36 -1.29 14.24 -14.29
N ARG A 37 -2.08 13.21 -14.65
CA ARG A 37 -3.12 12.68 -13.74
C ARG A 37 -2.52 12.06 -12.47
N GLY A 38 -1.45 11.28 -12.62
CA GLY A 38 -0.76 10.67 -11.48
C GLY A 38 -0.21 11.72 -10.52
N LYS A 39 0.31 12.83 -11.03
CA LYS A 39 0.84 13.96 -10.26
C LYS A 39 -0.25 14.75 -9.52
N LEU A 40 -1.51 14.66 -9.95
CA LEU A 40 -2.67 15.24 -9.26
C LEU A 40 -3.28 14.26 -8.25
N ASP A 41 -3.43 13.00 -8.63
CA ASP A 41 -4.06 11.99 -7.78
C ASP A 41 -3.19 11.60 -6.58
N GLY A 42 -1.86 11.60 -6.75
CA GLY A 42 -0.92 11.26 -5.68
C GLY A 42 -1.09 12.13 -4.44
N PRO A 43 -0.92 13.46 -4.53
CA PRO A 43 -1.10 14.35 -3.38
C PRO A 43 -2.53 14.36 -2.85
N LEU A 44 -3.56 14.25 -3.71
CA LEU A 44 -4.96 14.18 -3.29
C LEU A 44 -5.22 12.99 -2.36
N MET A 45 -4.74 11.81 -2.72
CA MET A 45 -4.92 10.60 -1.93
C MET A 45 -4.05 10.57 -0.69
N ALA A 46 -2.83 11.12 -0.75
CA ALA A 46 -1.96 11.25 0.40
C ALA A 46 -2.54 12.20 1.46
N ASP A 47 -3.10 13.34 1.04
CA ASP A 47 -3.81 14.29 1.92
C ASP A 47 -5.05 13.64 2.55
N TYR A 48 -5.81 12.87 1.78
CA TYR A 48 -6.93 12.11 2.31
C TYR A 48 -6.51 11.14 3.41
N LEU A 49 -5.47 10.34 3.16
CA LEU A 49 -4.97 9.37 4.15
C LEU A 49 -4.45 10.05 5.41
N LYS A 50 -3.74 11.17 5.25
CA LYS A 50 -3.19 11.96 6.37
C LYS A 50 -4.26 12.38 7.38
N ARG A 51 -5.45 12.74 6.92
CA ARG A 51 -6.57 13.15 7.79
C ARG A 51 -7.08 12.01 8.67
N LYS A 52 -6.85 10.76 8.27
CA LYS A 52 -7.27 9.56 8.99
C LYS A 52 -6.14 8.92 9.79
N ILE A 53 -4.95 8.87 9.22
CA ILE A 53 -3.79 8.17 9.77
C ILE A 53 -2.58 9.10 9.66
N ASN A 54 -1.96 9.43 10.78
CA ASN A 54 -0.79 10.30 10.80
C ASN A 54 0.52 9.55 10.77
N LYS A 55 0.59 8.41 11.47
CA LYS A 55 1.80 7.59 11.60
C LYS A 55 1.54 6.17 11.10
N ILE A 56 2.50 5.67 10.32
CA ILE A 56 2.57 4.30 9.84
C ILE A 56 3.99 3.80 10.11
N ASP A 57 4.13 2.62 10.71
CA ASP A 57 5.46 2.18 11.16
C ASP A 57 6.38 1.86 9.98
N TYR A 58 5.87 1.17 8.95
CA TYR A 58 6.69 0.67 7.85
C TYR A 58 6.08 1.01 6.48
N LEU A 59 6.90 1.57 5.59
CA LEU A 59 6.58 1.73 4.18
C LEU A 59 7.46 0.79 3.36
N HIS A 60 6.82 -0.13 2.63
CA HIS A 60 7.44 -1.08 1.73
C HIS A 60 6.96 -0.82 0.30
N SER A 61 7.82 -0.30 -0.55
CA SER A 61 7.47 0.13 -1.91
C SER A 61 8.31 -0.59 -2.95
N SER A 62 7.67 -0.94 -4.07
CA SER A 62 8.43 -1.26 -5.28
C SER A 62 9.34 -0.10 -5.65
N SER A 63 10.54 -0.41 -6.16
CA SER A 63 11.56 0.56 -6.53
C SER A 63 11.40 1.14 -7.95
N SER A 64 10.38 0.73 -8.72
CA SER A 64 10.10 1.35 -10.02
C SER A 64 9.86 2.85 -9.88
N LEU A 65 10.15 3.63 -10.93
CA LEU A 65 10.07 5.08 -10.85
C LEU A 65 8.66 5.56 -10.45
N ARG A 66 7.60 4.98 -11.02
CA ARG A 66 6.21 5.38 -10.68
C ARG A 66 5.80 5.08 -9.24
N THR A 67 6.28 3.98 -8.64
CA THR A 67 6.03 3.68 -7.22
C THR A 67 6.87 4.57 -6.32
N PHE A 68 8.12 4.83 -6.69
CA PHE A 68 9.00 5.76 -5.99
C PHE A 68 8.40 7.18 -5.95
N GLU A 69 7.97 7.71 -7.10
CA GLU A 69 7.34 9.04 -7.16
C GLU A 69 6.03 9.08 -6.37
N THR A 70 5.21 8.02 -6.43
CA THR A 70 3.98 7.90 -5.63
C THR A 70 4.28 7.94 -4.14
N SER A 71 5.29 7.19 -3.68
CA SER A 71 5.66 7.12 -2.27
C SER A 71 6.02 8.48 -1.67
N LYS A 72 6.62 9.37 -2.46
CA LYS A 72 7.01 10.71 -2.02
C LYS A 72 5.83 11.55 -1.53
N TYR A 73 4.66 11.41 -2.15
CA TYR A 73 3.47 12.11 -1.70
C TYR A 73 3.04 11.65 -0.30
N PHE A 74 3.10 10.35 -0.03
CA PHE A 74 2.76 9.81 1.29
C PHE A 74 3.83 10.13 2.33
N ILE A 75 5.12 10.04 1.98
CA ILE A 75 6.24 10.38 2.88
C ILE A 75 6.17 11.86 3.30
N ASN A 76 5.76 12.75 2.42
CA ASN A 76 5.62 14.17 2.73
C ASN A 76 4.44 14.48 3.68
N GLN A 77 3.45 13.61 3.77
CA GLN A 77 2.24 13.81 4.57
C GLN A 77 2.24 13.00 5.87
N ASN A 78 2.76 11.76 5.86
CA ASN A 78 2.72 10.83 6.98
C ASN A 78 4.11 10.62 7.58
N GLN A 79 4.14 10.24 8.85
CA GLN A 79 5.36 9.80 9.52
C GLN A 79 5.55 8.30 9.33
N PHE A 80 6.77 7.89 8.95
CA PHE A 80 7.18 6.49 8.85
C PHE A 80 8.41 6.25 9.73
N GLU A 81 8.46 5.12 10.44
CA GLU A 81 9.66 4.72 11.19
C GLU A 81 10.71 4.13 10.26
N LYS A 82 10.28 3.34 9.28
CA LYS A 82 11.14 2.73 8.27
C LYS A 82 10.53 2.85 6.88
N ILE A 83 11.38 3.14 5.91
CA ILE A 83 11.03 3.19 4.49
C ILE A 83 11.98 2.27 3.74
N GLU A 84 11.43 1.37 2.92
CA GLU A 84 12.21 0.42 2.12
C GLU A 84 11.68 0.36 0.69
N TYR A 85 12.61 0.43 -0.27
CA TYR A 85 12.35 0.21 -1.69
C TYR A 85 12.90 -1.15 -2.09
N ASP A 86 12.06 -1.98 -2.71
CA ASP A 86 12.35 -3.39 -2.96
C ASP A 86 12.02 -3.76 -4.42
N ASP A 87 13.05 -4.16 -5.15
CA ASP A 87 12.92 -4.59 -6.55
C ASP A 87 12.03 -5.84 -6.68
N SER A 88 11.97 -6.68 -5.65
CA SER A 88 11.16 -7.90 -5.66
C SER A 88 9.64 -7.65 -5.67
N LEU A 89 9.21 -6.44 -5.31
CA LEU A 89 7.81 -6.02 -5.44
C LEU A 89 7.40 -5.62 -6.87
N TYR A 90 8.38 -5.45 -7.77
CA TYR A 90 8.09 -5.15 -9.16
C TYR A 90 7.56 -6.39 -9.89
N HIS A 91 6.37 -6.29 -10.48
CA HIS A 91 5.65 -7.42 -11.12
C HIS A 91 5.46 -8.65 -10.21
N CYS A 92 5.30 -8.43 -8.92
CA CYS A 92 5.17 -9.49 -7.93
C CYS A 92 3.77 -10.09 -7.91
N SER A 93 3.68 -11.40 -7.73
CA SER A 93 2.41 -12.11 -7.56
C SER A 93 1.79 -11.82 -6.19
N SER A 94 0.46 -11.96 -6.06
CA SER A 94 -0.23 -11.79 -4.78
C SER A 94 0.28 -12.72 -3.68
N SER A 95 0.59 -13.95 -4.02
CA SER A 95 1.14 -14.93 -3.07
C SER A 95 2.53 -14.54 -2.57
N SER A 96 3.38 -14.00 -3.44
CA SER A 96 4.71 -13.51 -3.05
C SER A 96 4.62 -12.25 -2.19
N ILE A 97 3.71 -11.33 -2.53
CA ILE A 97 3.45 -10.13 -1.70
C ILE A 97 2.96 -10.55 -0.31
N LEU A 98 2.00 -11.48 -0.22
CA LEU A 98 1.50 -11.96 1.06
C LEU A 98 2.62 -12.58 1.91
N LYS A 99 3.48 -13.38 1.30
CA LYS A 99 4.66 -13.94 1.98
C LYS A 99 5.57 -12.87 2.57
N MET A 100 5.84 -11.79 1.82
CA MET A 100 6.64 -10.67 2.31
C MET A 100 5.98 -10.01 3.51
N ILE A 101 4.67 -9.74 3.46
CA ILE A 101 3.92 -9.12 4.55
C ILE A 101 3.93 -10.00 5.80
N MET A 102 3.75 -11.31 5.64
CA MET A 102 3.79 -12.26 6.76
C MET A 102 5.16 -12.35 7.45
N ASN A 103 6.21 -11.86 6.80
CA ASN A 103 7.58 -11.80 7.34
C ASN A 103 7.99 -10.40 7.82
N TYR A 104 7.07 -9.43 7.90
CA TYR A 104 7.40 -8.13 8.48
C TYR A 104 7.78 -8.26 9.95
N SER A 105 8.65 -7.36 10.42
CA SER A 105 9.02 -7.30 11.84
C SER A 105 7.78 -7.11 12.71
N GLU A 106 7.73 -7.87 13.82
CA GLU A 106 6.66 -7.75 14.80
C GLU A 106 6.71 -6.42 15.60
N ASP A 107 7.78 -5.66 15.48
CA ASP A 107 7.88 -4.29 16.00
C ASP A 107 6.92 -3.34 15.29
N TYR A 108 6.53 -3.66 14.03
CA TYR A 108 5.58 -2.86 13.27
C TYR A 108 4.14 -3.31 13.55
N GLN A 109 3.28 -2.37 13.97
CA GLN A 109 1.84 -2.59 14.10
C GLN A 109 1.09 -2.17 12.84
N SER A 110 1.69 -1.28 12.03
CA SER A 110 1.12 -0.79 10.79
C SER A 110 2.15 -0.79 9.66
N ALA A 111 1.70 -1.15 8.47
CA ALA A 111 2.52 -1.13 7.26
C ALA A 111 1.74 -0.57 6.07
N MET A 112 2.44 0.16 5.20
CA MET A 112 1.95 0.56 3.89
C MET A 112 2.76 -0.16 2.82
N ILE A 113 2.08 -0.76 1.85
CA ILE A 113 2.71 -1.33 0.67
C ILE A 113 2.29 -0.56 -0.58
N ILE A 114 3.27 -0.15 -1.40
CA ILE A 114 3.03 0.51 -2.69
C ILE A 114 3.61 -0.37 -3.80
N ALA A 115 2.73 -0.88 -4.65
CA ALA A 115 3.12 -1.82 -5.69
C ALA A 115 2.21 -1.74 -6.94
N HIS A 116 2.02 -2.86 -7.61
CA HIS A 116 1.44 -2.94 -8.93
C HIS A 116 0.28 -3.95 -9.01
N ASN A 117 -0.59 -3.75 -10.00
CA ASN A 117 -1.55 -4.76 -10.42
C ASN A 117 -0.90 -5.71 -11.47
N PRO A 118 -1.38 -6.96 -11.58
CA PRO A 118 -2.56 -7.52 -10.89
C PRO A 118 -2.29 -7.99 -9.45
N GLY A 119 -1.04 -7.99 -9.00
CA GLY A 119 -0.65 -8.54 -7.69
C GLY A 119 -1.45 -7.94 -6.53
N LEU A 120 -1.62 -6.60 -6.49
CA LEU A 120 -2.36 -5.93 -5.40
C LEU A 120 -3.86 -6.24 -5.43
N THR A 121 -4.51 -6.20 -6.59
CA THR A 121 -5.93 -6.55 -6.70
C THR A 121 -6.18 -7.99 -6.24
N ASN A 122 -5.36 -8.93 -6.72
CA ASN A 122 -5.46 -10.34 -6.33
C ASN A 122 -5.18 -10.53 -4.83
N LEU A 123 -4.24 -9.78 -4.25
CA LEU A 123 -3.97 -9.81 -2.82
C LEU A 123 -5.21 -9.38 -2.03
N ILE A 124 -5.79 -8.23 -2.35
CA ILE A 124 -6.99 -7.73 -1.65
C ILE A 124 -8.12 -8.76 -1.72
N ASN A 125 -8.37 -9.34 -2.88
CA ASN A 125 -9.40 -10.37 -3.07
C ASN A 125 -9.12 -11.66 -2.28
N SER A 126 -7.86 -11.99 -2.05
CA SER A 126 -7.47 -13.20 -1.30
C SER A 126 -7.54 -13.06 0.21
N ILE A 127 -7.37 -11.83 0.72
CA ILE A 127 -7.32 -11.56 2.17
C ILE A 127 -8.52 -10.78 2.69
N THR A 128 -9.52 -10.51 1.85
CA THR A 128 -10.79 -9.88 2.23
C THR A 128 -11.97 -10.58 1.56
N ASN A 129 -13.18 -10.30 2.02
CA ASN A 129 -14.41 -10.88 1.46
C ASN A 129 -15.00 -10.10 0.28
N ILE A 130 -14.23 -9.20 -0.33
CA ILE A 130 -14.69 -8.47 -1.51
C ILE A 130 -14.17 -9.10 -2.80
N LEU A 131 -14.91 -8.86 -3.87
CA LEU A 131 -14.50 -9.20 -5.23
C LEU A 131 -14.26 -7.89 -5.99
N LEU A 132 -12.99 -7.47 -6.02
CA LEU A 132 -12.56 -6.26 -6.70
C LEU A 132 -12.04 -6.63 -8.08
N ASP A 133 -12.56 -6.02 -9.15
CA ASP A 133 -12.08 -6.27 -10.52
C ASP A 133 -10.69 -5.68 -10.75
N ASN A 134 -10.48 -4.46 -10.26
CA ASN A 134 -9.22 -3.74 -10.43
C ASN A 134 -9.10 -2.60 -9.41
N LEU A 135 -8.03 -2.63 -8.61
CA LEU A 135 -7.68 -1.48 -7.78
C LEU A 135 -7.21 -0.33 -8.70
N PRO A 136 -7.91 0.81 -8.73
CA PRO A 136 -7.48 1.94 -9.57
C PRO A 136 -6.10 2.47 -9.18
N THR A 137 -5.43 3.16 -10.10
CA THR A 137 -4.18 3.88 -9.79
C THR A 137 -4.41 4.89 -8.65
N THR A 138 -3.48 4.95 -7.71
CA THR A 138 -3.55 5.68 -6.43
C THR A 138 -4.71 5.24 -5.53
N GLY A 139 -5.39 4.14 -5.86
CA GLY A 139 -6.38 3.52 -4.99
C GLY A 139 -5.75 3.00 -3.70
N ILE A 140 -6.48 3.15 -2.59
CA ILE A 140 -6.07 2.76 -1.24
C ILE A 140 -7.05 1.73 -0.70
N ALA A 141 -6.53 0.62 -0.16
CA ALA A 141 -7.28 -0.32 0.66
C ALA A 141 -6.69 -0.32 2.08
N GLU A 142 -7.53 -0.08 3.08
CA GLU A 142 -7.16 -0.14 4.50
C GLU A 142 -7.77 -1.41 5.11
N ILE A 143 -6.92 -2.29 5.64
CA ILE A 143 -7.32 -3.58 6.21
C ILE A 143 -6.75 -3.69 7.62
N ILE A 144 -7.57 -4.13 8.57
CA ILE A 144 -7.15 -4.47 9.93
C ILE A 144 -7.29 -5.97 10.10
N PHE A 145 -6.28 -6.58 10.71
CA PHE A 145 -6.27 -8.00 11.08
C PHE A 145 -6.33 -8.13 12.59
N ASP A 146 -7.27 -8.93 13.08
CA ASP A 146 -7.39 -9.30 14.50
C ASP A 146 -6.38 -10.41 14.82
N CYS A 147 -5.11 -10.02 14.88
CA CYS A 147 -3.99 -10.90 15.24
C CYS A 147 -2.79 -10.08 15.73
N ALA A 148 -1.97 -10.69 16.57
CA ALA A 148 -0.79 -10.05 17.15
C ALA A 148 0.44 -10.08 16.22
N GLU A 149 0.49 -11.03 15.30
CA GLU A 149 1.65 -11.33 14.47
C GLU A 149 1.32 -11.24 12.98
N TRP A 150 2.24 -10.67 12.18
CA TRP A 150 2.08 -10.59 10.73
C TRP A 150 1.96 -11.97 10.06
N ASN A 151 2.62 -12.97 10.63
CA ASN A 151 2.55 -14.34 10.13
C ASN A 151 1.15 -14.98 10.26
N ASN A 152 0.28 -14.42 11.10
CA ASN A 152 -1.07 -14.92 11.35
C ASN A 152 -2.17 -14.17 10.59
N ILE A 153 -1.83 -13.19 9.75
CA ILE A 153 -2.82 -12.50 8.92
C ILE A 153 -3.50 -13.49 7.97
N SER A 154 -4.81 -13.38 7.85
CA SER A 154 -5.61 -14.25 7.01
C SER A 154 -6.95 -13.62 6.64
N LEU A 155 -7.65 -14.22 5.68
CA LEU A 155 -9.03 -13.85 5.36
C LEU A 155 -9.96 -13.93 6.59
N GLN A 156 -9.77 -14.92 7.47
CA GLN A 156 -10.64 -15.19 8.60
C GLN A 156 -10.57 -14.12 9.70
N ASN A 157 -9.43 -13.43 9.83
CA ASN A 157 -9.24 -12.38 10.82
C ASN A 157 -9.11 -10.97 10.21
N SER A 158 -9.37 -10.83 8.92
CA SER A 158 -9.31 -9.56 8.22
C SER A 158 -10.63 -8.78 8.34
N ASN A 159 -10.50 -7.46 8.39
CA ASN A 159 -11.60 -6.52 8.26
C ASN A 159 -11.19 -5.39 7.32
N LEU A 160 -11.82 -5.33 6.14
CA LEU A 160 -11.64 -4.22 5.22
C LEU A 160 -12.33 -2.98 5.78
N ILE A 161 -11.53 -2.00 6.18
CA ILE A 161 -12.03 -0.74 6.76
C ILE A 161 -12.51 0.18 5.65
N GLU A 162 -11.74 0.29 4.57
CA GLU A 162 -12.07 1.20 3.47
C GLU A 162 -11.37 0.81 2.17
N LEU A 163 -12.07 1.07 1.07
CA LEU A 163 -11.51 1.26 -0.27
C LEU A 163 -11.76 2.68 -0.70
N LYS A 164 -10.71 3.43 -1.03
CA LYS A 164 -10.82 4.82 -1.48
C LYS A 164 -10.08 5.02 -2.79
N PHE A 165 -10.73 5.69 -3.72
CA PHE A 165 -10.23 5.95 -5.07
C PHE A 165 -10.22 7.44 -5.38
N PRO A 166 -9.29 7.94 -6.21
CA PRO A 166 -9.22 9.37 -6.56
C PRO A 166 -10.55 9.92 -7.10
N LYS A 167 -11.27 9.14 -7.90
CA LYS A 167 -12.57 9.54 -8.48
C LYS A 167 -13.63 9.88 -7.43
N GLN A 168 -13.53 9.32 -6.22
CA GLN A 168 -14.48 9.57 -5.14
C GLN A 168 -14.22 10.89 -4.38
N LEU A 169 -13.08 11.53 -4.65
CA LEU A 169 -12.65 12.77 -3.99
C LEU A 169 -12.65 14.00 -4.93
N LYS A 170 -13.09 13.83 -6.17
CA LYS A 170 -13.17 14.89 -7.20
C LYS A 170 -14.55 15.44 -7.36
#